data_2769fc7649410b488deccdf1dba56b67
#
_entry.id   2769fc7649410b488deccdf1dba56b67
#
_cell.length_a   1.000
_cell.length_b   1.000
_cell.length_c   1.000
_cell.angle_alpha   90.00
_cell.angle_beta   90.00
_cell.angle_gamma   90.00
#
_symmetry.space_group_name_H-M   'P 1'
#
loop_
_entity.id
_entity.type
_entity.pdbx_description
1 polymer ?
#
loop_
_entity_poly.entity_id
_entity_poly.type
_entity_poly.pdbx_seq_one_letter_code
_entity_poly.pdbx_strand_id
1 'polypeptide(L)'
;MIKKAMILAAGFGKRIHPLTLKSPKPLLKIGNETLLSNALKFLKKFGIKQVVINVHYLGEQITDYINKNKFNLTINIVKEKDKILDTGGGVLNAIQHFSNEAFLIINPDTIWNSHYLEEAKLMQKVFFENKKKCLLLVVNKEKSFDRTFRGDFNLKDNLIDRKDKDNLDYIYTGLQIIEPRVFSNINEKVFSINRIWDQLIASNKLYAIESNIDFLHVSTLDIYKSLLKKNLNVK
;
A
#
# COMPACT_ATOMS: atom_id res chain seq x y z
N MET A 1 13.36 -14.51 -1.58
CA MET A 1 13.34 -13.30 -0.70
C MET A 1 13.01 -12.10 -1.57
N ILE A 2 11.98 -11.32 -1.22
CA ILE A 2 11.51 -10.18 -1.99
C ILE A 2 12.53 -9.03 -1.90
N LYS A 3 12.90 -8.46 -3.05
CA LYS A 3 13.88 -7.37 -3.18
C LYS A 3 13.31 -6.13 -3.84
N LYS A 4 12.10 -6.22 -4.39
CA LYS A 4 11.44 -5.15 -5.14
C LYS A 4 10.12 -4.77 -4.48
N ALA A 5 9.80 -3.49 -4.52
CA ALA A 5 8.53 -2.97 -4.01
C ALA A 5 7.97 -1.86 -4.88
N MET A 6 6.66 -1.66 -4.81
CA MET A 6 5.95 -0.51 -5.40
C MET A 6 5.27 0.31 -4.32
N ILE A 7 5.41 1.63 -4.40
CA ILE A 7 4.64 2.59 -3.59
C ILE A 7 3.60 3.24 -4.48
N LEU A 8 2.32 3.17 -4.08
CA LEU A 8 1.21 3.82 -4.79
C LEU A 8 1.08 5.28 -4.35
N ALA A 9 1.49 6.21 -5.20
CA ALA A 9 1.58 7.63 -4.87
C ALA A 9 0.93 8.59 -5.90
N ALA A 10 0.13 8.07 -6.84
CA ALA A 10 -0.48 8.87 -7.92
C ALA A 10 -1.79 9.59 -7.53
N GLY A 11 -2.37 9.28 -6.37
CA GLY A 11 -3.70 9.72 -5.96
C GLY A 11 -3.83 11.22 -5.69
N PHE A 12 -5.03 11.78 -5.95
CA PHE A 12 -5.34 13.19 -5.70
C PHE A 12 -5.38 13.62 -4.23
N GLY A 13 -5.60 12.68 -3.31
CA GLY A 13 -5.72 12.97 -1.88
C GLY A 13 -6.91 13.85 -1.49
N LYS A 14 -8.01 13.85 -2.26
CA LYS A 14 -9.17 14.76 -2.10
C LYS A 14 -9.75 14.81 -0.69
N ARG A 15 -9.73 13.69 0.04
CA ARG A 15 -10.25 13.60 1.42
C ARG A 15 -9.42 14.39 2.45
N ILE A 16 -8.27 14.92 2.04
CA ILE A 16 -7.36 15.70 2.90
C ILE A 16 -7.28 17.17 2.45
N HIS A 17 -8.14 17.60 1.53
CA HIS A 17 -8.26 19.03 1.19
C HIS A 17 -8.51 19.85 2.45
N PRO A 18 -7.96 21.09 2.52
CA PRO A 18 -7.21 21.81 1.47
C PRO A 18 -5.72 21.51 1.41
N LEU A 19 -5.14 20.70 2.31
CA LEU A 19 -3.70 20.48 2.40
C LEU A 19 -3.12 19.90 1.10
N THR A 20 -3.84 18.96 0.50
CA THR A 20 -3.41 18.29 -0.73
C THR A 20 -3.62 19.10 -2.00
N LEU A 21 -4.16 20.31 -1.92
CA LEU A 21 -4.12 21.29 -3.03
C LEU A 21 -2.71 21.84 -3.26
N LYS A 22 -1.88 21.87 -2.21
CA LYS A 22 -0.51 22.46 -2.26
C LYS A 22 0.60 21.42 -2.21
N SER A 23 0.36 20.27 -1.61
CA SER A 23 1.35 19.20 -1.44
C SER A 23 0.69 17.83 -1.65
N PRO A 24 1.30 16.90 -2.42
CA PRO A 24 0.71 15.58 -2.60
C PRO A 24 0.67 14.83 -1.27
N LYS A 25 -0.38 14.02 -1.05
CA LYS A 25 -0.61 13.28 0.20
C LYS A 25 0.65 12.55 0.72
N PRO A 26 1.45 11.85 -0.13
CA PRO A 26 2.67 11.17 0.33
C PRO A 26 3.72 12.09 0.98
N LEU A 27 3.69 13.40 0.70
CA LEU A 27 4.62 14.37 1.30
C LEU A 27 4.07 15.06 2.56
N LEU A 28 2.86 14.75 3.00
CA LEU A 28 2.38 15.20 4.30
C LEU A 28 3.20 14.58 5.42
N LYS A 29 3.44 15.34 6.49
CA LYS A 29 4.30 14.94 7.60
C LYS A 29 3.50 14.43 8.79
N ILE A 30 3.98 13.38 9.41
CA ILE A 30 3.62 12.96 10.77
C ILE A 30 4.90 13.01 11.60
N GLY A 31 4.92 13.87 12.62
CA GLY A 31 6.17 14.19 13.33
C GLY A 31 7.20 14.80 12.37
N ASN A 32 8.40 14.26 12.37
CA ASN A 32 9.51 14.76 11.56
C ASN A 32 9.64 14.11 10.18
N GLU A 33 8.73 13.18 9.82
CA GLU A 33 8.83 12.39 8.59
C GLU A 33 7.62 12.59 7.68
N THR A 34 7.87 12.56 6.35
CA THR A 34 6.78 12.44 5.39
C THR A 34 6.24 11.01 5.38
N LEU A 35 4.97 10.83 4.99
CA LEU A 35 4.39 9.52 4.80
C LEU A 35 5.23 8.68 3.81
N LEU A 36 5.75 9.30 2.75
CA LEU A 36 6.62 8.64 1.78
C LEU A 36 7.97 8.22 2.40
N SER A 37 8.60 9.08 3.20
CA SER A 37 9.88 8.70 3.86
C SER A 37 9.69 7.57 4.86
N ASN A 38 8.57 7.55 5.59
CA ASN A 38 8.23 6.47 6.50
C ASN A 38 8.12 5.13 5.75
N ALA A 39 7.35 5.10 4.63
CA ALA A 39 7.23 3.89 3.81
C ALA A 39 8.58 3.44 3.22
N LEU A 40 9.40 4.37 2.70
CA LEU A 40 10.73 4.05 2.17
C LEU A 40 11.69 3.49 3.23
N LYS A 41 11.67 4.04 4.45
CA LYS A 41 12.47 3.54 5.57
C LYS A 41 12.03 2.13 6.00
N PHE A 42 10.72 1.89 6.06
CA PHE A 42 10.18 0.56 6.32
C PHE A 42 10.66 -0.45 5.28
N LEU A 43 10.50 -0.15 3.99
CA LEU A 43 10.94 -1.01 2.90
C LEU A 43 12.46 -1.30 2.95
N LYS A 44 13.27 -0.28 3.25
CA LYS A 44 14.71 -0.45 3.44
C LYS A 44 15.03 -1.38 4.60
N LYS A 45 14.40 -1.18 5.77
CA LYS A 45 14.58 -2.04 6.96
C LYS A 45 14.14 -3.49 6.67
N PHE A 46 13.08 -3.69 5.86
CA PHE A 46 12.65 -5.02 5.42
C PHE A 46 13.66 -5.70 4.48
N GLY A 47 14.54 -4.96 3.82
CA GLY A 47 15.59 -5.49 2.92
C GLY A 47 15.29 -5.35 1.43
N ILE A 48 14.33 -4.47 1.06
CA ILE A 48 14.10 -4.06 -0.32
C ILE A 48 15.35 -3.34 -0.86
N LYS A 49 15.63 -3.53 -2.14
CA LYS A 49 16.73 -2.88 -2.85
C LYS A 49 16.24 -1.92 -3.93
N GLN A 50 15.13 -2.25 -4.56
CA GLN A 50 14.53 -1.44 -5.63
C GLN A 50 13.08 -1.10 -5.29
N VAL A 51 12.73 0.18 -5.45
CA VAL A 51 11.38 0.71 -5.25
C VAL A 51 10.91 1.39 -6.52
N VAL A 52 9.70 1.08 -6.95
CA VAL A 52 9.00 1.80 -8.02
C VAL A 52 7.94 2.67 -7.38
N ILE A 53 7.84 3.93 -7.78
CA ILE A 53 6.84 4.88 -7.26
C ILE A 53 6.06 5.42 -8.46
N ASN A 54 4.76 5.12 -8.53
CA ASN A 54 3.92 5.77 -9.53
C ASN A 54 3.50 7.17 -9.06
N VAL A 55 3.50 8.13 -9.96
CA VAL A 55 3.15 9.52 -9.68
C VAL A 55 2.23 10.08 -10.76
N HIS A 56 1.31 10.95 -10.36
CA HIS A 56 0.43 11.70 -11.26
C HIS A 56 0.18 13.11 -10.70
N TYR A 57 -0.73 13.25 -9.76
CA TYR A 57 -1.08 14.54 -9.17
C TYR A 57 0.09 15.10 -8.33
N LEU A 58 0.52 16.32 -8.67
CA LEU A 58 1.69 16.97 -8.07
C LEU A 58 2.95 16.07 -8.06
N GLY A 59 3.07 15.20 -9.06
CA GLY A 59 4.12 14.17 -9.15
C GLY A 59 5.54 14.75 -9.20
N GLU A 60 5.73 15.97 -9.74
CA GLU A 60 7.03 16.64 -9.74
C GLU A 60 7.53 16.91 -8.32
N GLN A 61 6.65 17.30 -7.39
CA GLN A 61 7.04 17.49 -5.99
C GLN A 61 7.57 16.20 -5.35
N ILE A 62 6.97 15.04 -5.69
CA ILE A 62 7.45 13.73 -5.22
C ILE A 62 8.81 13.42 -5.82
N THR A 63 8.97 13.66 -7.13
CA THR A 63 10.24 13.47 -7.84
C THR A 63 11.36 14.33 -7.24
N ASP A 64 11.09 15.61 -7.02
CA ASP A 64 12.02 16.54 -6.39
C ASP A 64 12.40 16.14 -4.98
N TYR A 65 11.40 15.67 -4.22
CA TYR A 65 11.63 15.17 -2.86
C TYR A 65 12.58 13.96 -2.86
N ILE A 66 12.37 13.00 -3.75
CA ILE A 66 13.24 11.83 -3.90
C ILE A 66 14.67 12.23 -4.30
N ASN A 67 14.81 13.15 -5.25
CA ASN A 67 16.12 13.61 -5.73
C ASN A 67 16.92 14.37 -4.66
N LYS A 68 16.22 15.12 -3.79
CA LYS A 68 16.83 15.90 -2.70
C LYS A 68 17.22 15.07 -1.48
N ASN A 69 16.70 13.85 -1.35
CA ASN A 69 16.90 13.01 -0.18
C ASN A 69 17.60 11.69 -0.53
N LYS A 70 18.54 11.25 0.29
CA LYS A 70 19.25 9.97 0.12
C LYS A 70 18.58 8.86 0.92
N PHE A 71 17.93 7.91 0.23
CA PHE A 71 17.26 6.77 0.85
C PHE A 71 18.12 5.49 0.84
N ASN A 72 19.23 5.45 0.12
CA ASN A 72 20.05 4.24 -0.13
C ASN A 72 19.19 3.08 -0.66
N LEU A 73 18.36 3.38 -1.63
CA LEU A 73 17.49 2.50 -2.40
C LEU A 73 17.59 2.90 -3.87
N THR A 74 17.50 1.93 -4.78
CA THR A 74 17.29 2.25 -6.19
C THR A 74 15.82 2.60 -6.37
N ILE A 75 15.52 3.87 -6.72
CA ILE A 75 14.15 4.37 -6.87
C ILE A 75 13.88 4.71 -8.33
N ASN A 76 12.82 4.12 -8.89
CA ASN A 76 12.32 4.41 -10.23
C ASN A 76 10.97 5.12 -10.13
N ILE A 77 10.86 6.29 -10.74
CA ILE A 77 9.60 7.04 -10.81
C ILE A 77 8.89 6.70 -12.12
N VAL A 78 7.64 6.26 -12.02
CA VAL A 78 6.77 5.97 -13.17
C VAL A 78 5.65 6.99 -13.22
N LYS A 79 5.67 7.86 -14.23
CA LYS A 79 4.66 8.91 -14.41
C LYS A 79 3.43 8.36 -15.14
N GLU A 80 2.26 8.60 -14.57
CA GLU A 80 0.97 8.40 -15.25
C GLU A 80 0.64 9.71 -15.97
N LYS A 81 0.87 9.77 -17.30
CA LYS A 81 0.90 11.06 -18.04
C LYS A 81 -0.49 11.68 -18.23
N ASP A 82 -1.38 10.97 -18.94
CA ASP A 82 -2.62 11.57 -19.43
C ASP A 82 -3.75 11.58 -18.42
N LYS A 83 -3.83 10.53 -17.61
CA LYS A 83 -4.85 10.33 -16.58
C LYS A 83 -4.35 9.40 -15.50
N ILE A 84 -4.94 9.52 -14.33
CA ILE A 84 -4.72 8.55 -13.25
C ILE A 84 -5.22 7.17 -13.66
N LEU A 85 -4.40 6.15 -13.42
CA LEU A 85 -4.68 4.78 -13.86
C LEU A 85 -5.41 3.94 -12.81
N ASP A 86 -5.70 4.52 -11.64
CA ASP A 86 -6.17 3.83 -10.44
C ASP A 86 -5.12 2.82 -9.93
N THR A 87 -5.40 2.13 -8.84
CA THR A 87 -4.43 1.30 -8.13
C THR A 87 -3.94 0.11 -8.96
N GLY A 88 -4.83 -0.63 -9.60
CA GLY A 88 -4.47 -1.77 -10.45
C GLY A 88 -3.77 -1.36 -11.75
N GLY A 89 -4.28 -0.34 -12.42
CA GLY A 89 -3.68 0.19 -13.65
C GLY A 89 -2.31 0.81 -13.39
N GLY A 90 -2.13 1.50 -12.25
CA GLY A 90 -0.82 2.01 -11.83
C GLY A 90 0.21 0.90 -11.64
N VAL A 91 -0.18 -0.23 -11.03
CA VAL A 91 0.69 -1.41 -10.91
C VAL A 91 1.01 -2.01 -12.27
N LEU A 92 0.00 -2.20 -13.12
CA LEU A 92 0.18 -2.76 -14.47
C LEU A 92 1.12 -1.89 -15.32
N ASN A 93 1.00 -0.56 -15.23
CA ASN A 93 1.88 0.38 -15.92
C ASN A 93 3.36 0.27 -15.50
N ALA A 94 3.60 -0.16 -14.26
CA ALA A 94 4.93 -0.35 -13.70
C ALA A 94 5.44 -1.80 -13.77
N ILE A 95 4.64 -2.75 -14.27
CA ILE A 95 4.86 -4.19 -14.11
C ILE A 95 6.21 -4.68 -14.67
N GLN A 96 6.71 -4.07 -15.73
CA GLN A 96 7.99 -4.40 -16.37
C GLN A 96 9.21 -4.27 -15.43
N HIS A 97 9.11 -3.42 -14.38
CA HIS A 97 10.19 -3.23 -13.41
C HIS A 97 10.38 -4.44 -12.47
N PHE A 98 9.42 -5.36 -12.42
CA PHE A 98 9.43 -6.49 -11.48
C PHE A 98 9.95 -7.80 -12.09
N SER A 99 10.23 -7.86 -13.40
CA SER A 99 10.92 -9.00 -14.07
C SER A 99 10.30 -10.37 -13.74
N ASN A 100 8.97 -10.47 -13.68
CA ASN A 100 8.21 -11.65 -13.27
C ASN A 100 8.48 -12.18 -11.85
N GLU A 101 9.17 -11.41 -11.01
CA GLU A 101 9.39 -11.74 -9.60
C GLU A 101 8.27 -11.18 -8.72
N ALA A 102 7.92 -11.92 -7.66
CA ALA A 102 7.00 -11.40 -6.64
C ALA A 102 7.56 -10.14 -5.98
N PHE A 103 6.70 -9.16 -5.73
CA PHE A 103 7.07 -7.87 -5.16
C PHE A 103 6.06 -7.41 -4.11
N LEU A 104 6.48 -6.48 -3.26
CA LEU A 104 5.61 -5.80 -2.31
C LEU A 104 4.89 -4.64 -3.01
N ILE A 105 3.61 -4.44 -2.70
CA ILE A 105 2.92 -3.18 -2.92
C ILE A 105 2.63 -2.58 -1.55
N ILE A 106 2.91 -1.29 -1.40
CA ILE A 106 2.70 -0.57 -0.15
C ILE A 106 2.02 0.78 -0.42
N ASN A 107 1.03 1.09 0.41
CA ASN A 107 0.44 2.42 0.45
C ASN A 107 1.24 3.30 1.43
N PRO A 108 1.65 4.51 1.04
CA PRO A 108 2.46 5.36 1.91
C PRO A 108 1.69 6.02 3.04
N ASP A 109 0.35 5.98 3.03
CA ASP A 109 -0.53 6.68 3.99
C ASP A 109 -0.85 5.88 5.25
N THR A 110 -0.38 4.65 5.38
CA THR A 110 -0.29 3.92 6.65
C THR A 110 0.99 4.31 7.38
N ILE A 111 0.93 4.44 8.70
CA ILE A 111 2.09 4.73 9.53
C ILE A 111 2.84 3.43 9.82
N TRP A 112 3.84 3.16 9.01
CA TRP A 112 4.64 1.95 9.09
C TRP A 112 5.66 2.06 10.23
N ASN A 113 5.50 1.28 11.27
CA ASN A 113 6.43 1.18 12.40
C ASN A 113 7.22 -0.14 12.39
N SER A 114 8.11 -0.32 13.38
CA SER A 114 8.98 -1.50 13.45
C SER A 114 8.23 -2.83 13.67
N HIS A 115 7.04 -2.81 14.28
CA HIS A 115 6.25 -4.03 14.51
C HIS A 115 5.77 -4.66 13.19
N TYR A 116 5.44 -3.84 12.18
CA TYR A 116 5.08 -4.33 10.84
C TYR A 116 6.23 -5.07 10.14
N LEU A 117 7.48 -4.91 10.57
CA LEU A 117 8.60 -5.66 9.96
C LEU A 117 8.49 -7.16 10.21
N GLU A 118 8.10 -7.57 11.40
CA GLU A 118 7.93 -8.99 11.72
C GLU A 118 6.73 -9.58 10.98
N GLU A 119 5.62 -8.84 10.88
CA GLU A 119 4.47 -9.25 10.09
C GLU A 119 4.80 -9.37 8.60
N ALA A 120 5.55 -8.42 8.03
CA ALA A 120 6.00 -8.49 6.64
C ALA A 120 6.96 -9.68 6.37
N LYS A 121 7.82 -10.03 7.33
CA LYS A 121 8.66 -11.24 7.26
C LYS A 121 7.82 -12.52 7.29
N LEU A 122 6.81 -12.57 8.18
CA LEU A 122 5.86 -13.68 8.22
C LEU A 122 5.09 -13.80 6.91
N MET A 123 4.59 -12.68 6.36
CA MET A 123 3.95 -12.66 5.03
C MET A 123 4.87 -13.26 3.96
N GLN A 124 6.13 -12.84 3.92
CA GLN A 124 7.08 -13.37 2.93
C GLN A 124 7.28 -14.88 3.08
N LYS A 125 7.43 -15.37 4.31
CA LYS A 125 7.55 -16.80 4.61
C LYS A 125 6.32 -17.56 4.11
N VAL A 126 5.13 -17.18 4.54
CA VAL A 126 3.85 -17.81 4.16
C VAL A 126 3.62 -17.75 2.65
N PHE A 127 3.97 -16.65 2.00
CA PHE A 127 3.82 -16.48 0.56
C PHE A 127 4.60 -17.53 -0.23
N PHE A 128 5.87 -17.75 0.09
CA PHE A 128 6.72 -18.67 -0.63
C PHE A 128 6.48 -20.14 -0.24
N GLU A 129 6.33 -20.43 1.06
CA GLU A 129 6.09 -21.81 1.53
C GLU A 129 4.77 -22.37 0.98
N ASN A 130 3.73 -21.55 0.90
CA ASN A 130 2.43 -21.96 0.41
C ASN A 130 2.17 -21.59 -1.07
N LYS A 131 3.20 -21.18 -1.81
CA LYS A 131 3.13 -20.84 -3.25
C LYS A 131 1.96 -19.93 -3.59
N LYS A 132 1.73 -18.89 -2.75
CA LYS A 132 0.64 -17.94 -2.97
C LYS A 132 0.96 -17.03 -4.14
N LYS A 133 -0.07 -16.54 -4.84
CA LYS A 133 0.07 -15.55 -5.94
C LYS A 133 -0.22 -14.13 -5.49
N CYS A 134 -1.02 -13.99 -4.46
CA CYS A 134 -1.34 -12.73 -3.78
C CYS A 134 -1.61 -13.01 -2.31
N LEU A 135 -1.02 -12.19 -1.43
CA LEU A 135 -1.19 -12.27 0.01
C LEU A 135 -1.29 -10.85 0.58
N LEU A 136 -2.39 -10.54 1.25
CA LEU A 136 -2.66 -9.25 1.86
C LEU A 136 -2.28 -9.25 3.33
N LEU A 137 -1.93 -8.07 3.87
CA LEU A 137 -1.99 -7.81 5.30
C LEU A 137 -3.31 -7.09 5.58
N VAL A 138 -4.12 -7.66 6.44
CA VAL A 138 -5.40 -7.09 6.86
C VAL A 138 -5.42 -6.89 8.36
N VAL A 139 -6.30 -6.03 8.84
CA VAL A 139 -6.47 -5.77 10.27
C VAL A 139 -7.96 -5.73 10.59
N ASN A 140 -8.34 -6.24 11.76
CA ASN A 140 -9.72 -6.10 12.22
C ASN A 140 -10.07 -4.61 12.37
N LYS A 141 -11.25 -4.20 11.90
CA LYS A 141 -11.71 -2.79 11.91
C LYS A 141 -11.70 -2.17 13.31
N GLU A 142 -11.83 -2.97 14.36
CA GLU A 142 -11.77 -2.51 15.75
C GLU A 142 -10.38 -2.01 16.16
N LYS A 143 -9.34 -2.38 15.45
CA LYS A 143 -7.97 -1.88 15.65
C LYS A 143 -7.66 -0.64 14.81
N SER A 144 -8.59 -0.21 13.95
CA SER A 144 -8.42 1.01 13.18
C SER A 144 -8.56 2.25 14.06
N PHE A 145 -7.62 3.19 13.92
CA PHE A 145 -7.74 4.50 14.55
C PHE A 145 -8.91 5.31 13.97
N ASP A 146 -9.16 5.16 12.67
CA ASP A 146 -10.34 5.71 12.00
C ASP A 146 -11.52 4.74 12.17
N ARG A 147 -12.40 5.06 13.11
CA ARG A 147 -13.59 4.25 13.43
C ARG A 147 -14.70 4.33 12.38
N THR A 148 -14.53 5.13 11.32
CA THR A 148 -15.51 5.24 10.22
C THR A 148 -15.31 4.20 9.13
N PHE A 149 -14.22 3.42 9.18
CA PHE A 149 -14.00 2.32 8.23
C PHE A 149 -15.04 1.21 8.40
N ARG A 150 -15.64 0.81 7.27
CA ARG A 150 -16.66 -0.25 7.20
C ARG A 150 -16.08 -1.65 6.97
N GLY A 151 -14.75 -1.77 6.80
CA GLY A 151 -14.09 -2.99 6.38
C GLY A 151 -14.07 -3.14 4.84
N ASP A 152 -13.17 -3.98 4.38
CA ASP A 152 -13.00 -4.33 2.97
C ASP A 152 -13.31 -5.80 2.70
N PHE A 153 -13.17 -6.65 3.73
CA PHE A 153 -13.19 -8.10 3.62
C PHE A 153 -13.72 -8.81 4.88
N ASN A 154 -14.08 -10.09 4.69
CA ASN A 154 -14.12 -11.10 5.76
C ASN A 154 -12.93 -12.05 5.61
N LEU A 155 -12.50 -12.65 6.71
CA LEU A 155 -11.36 -13.56 6.77
C LEU A 155 -11.79 -14.86 7.48
N LYS A 156 -11.59 -15.99 6.79
CA LYS A 156 -11.78 -17.31 7.36
C LYS A 156 -10.64 -18.22 6.93
N ASP A 157 -9.94 -18.82 7.88
CA ASP A 157 -8.79 -19.72 7.61
C ASP A 157 -7.75 -19.10 6.66
N ASN A 158 -7.44 -17.81 6.86
CA ASN A 158 -6.57 -16.99 6.00
C ASN A 158 -7.10 -16.78 4.58
N LEU A 159 -8.29 -17.21 4.24
CA LEU A 159 -8.94 -16.97 2.96
C LEU A 159 -9.86 -15.75 3.06
N ILE A 160 -9.74 -14.87 2.09
CA ILE A 160 -10.53 -13.63 2.01
C ILE A 160 -11.83 -13.87 1.24
N ASP A 161 -12.93 -13.28 1.73
CA ASP A 161 -14.17 -13.15 0.97
C ASP A 161 -14.83 -11.77 1.17
N ARG A 162 -15.86 -11.51 0.36
CA ARG A 162 -16.73 -10.32 0.40
C ARG A 162 -18.20 -10.71 0.25
N LYS A 163 -18.60 -11.84 0.80
CA LYS A 163 -19.96 -12.39 0.61
C LYS A 163 -21.01 -11.54 1.29
N ASP A 164 -20.75 -11.09 2.48
CA ASP A 164 -21.61 -10.16 3.22
C ASP A 164 -21.02 -8.75 3.16
N LYS A 165 -21.45 -7.97 2.15
CA LYS A 165 -20.94 -6.61 1.92
C LYS A 165 -21.32 -5.61 2.99
N ASP A 166 -22.36 -5.89 3.76
CA ASP A 166 -22.85 -4.99 4.81
C ASP A 166 -22.14 -5.23 6.15
N ASN A 167 -21.44 -6.37 6.28
CA ASN A 167 -20.79 -6.78 7.52
C ASN A 167 -19.35 -7.29 7.25
N LEU A 168 -18.48 -6.39 6.83
CA LEU A 168 -17.07 -6.67 6.60
C LEU A 168 -16.25 -6.23 7.82
N ASP A 169 -15.40 -7.13 8.34
CA ASP A 169 -14.69 -6.91 9.60
C ASP A 169 -13.21 -6.56 9.43
N TYR A 170 -12.64 -6.80 8.27
CA TYR A 170 -11.21 -6.59 8.04
C TYR A 170 -10.95 -5.48 7.03
N ILE A 171 -9.94 -4.66 7.33
CA ILE A 171 -9.46 -3.55 6.51
C ILE A 171 -8.13 -3.97 5.88
N TYR A 172 -7.94 -3.68 4.59
CA TYR A 172 -6.64 -3.78 3.94
C TYR A 172 -5.69 -2.71 4.48
N THR A 173 -4.57 -3.14 5.05
CA THR A 173 -3.61 -2.21 5.67
C THR A 173 -2.80 -1.37 4.69
N GLY A 174 -2.87 -1.69 3.40
CA GLY A 174 -2.02 -1.09 2.38
C GLY A 174 -0.74 -1.87 2.09
N LEU A 175 -0.55 -3.09 2.64
CA LEU A 175 0.60 -3.95 2.35
C LEU A 175 0.16 -5.27 1.75
N GLN A 176 0.74 -5.63 0.60
CA GLN A 176 0.52 -6.93 -0.04
C GLN A 176 1.78 -7.44 -0.75
N ILE A 177 1.87 -8.75 -0.90
CA ILE A 177 2.82 -9.43 -1.77
C ILE A 177 2.06 -9.99 -2.96
N ILE A 178 2.54 -9.77 -4.18
CA ILE A 178 1.84 -10.17 -5.40
C ILE A 178 2.82 -10.61 -6.48
N GLU A 179 2.40 -11.59 -7.29
CA GLU A 179 3.13 -12.00 -8.51
C GLU A 179 2.67 -11.16 -9.72
N PRO A 180 3.58 -10.72 -10.59
CA PRO A 180 3.21 -10.03 -11.83
C PRO A 180 2.22 -10.80 -12.71
N ARG A 181 2.29 -12.13 -12.70
CA ARG A 181 1.45 -13.01 -13.53
C ARG A 181 -0.06 -12.88 -13.28
N VAL A 182 -0.48 -12.35 -12.13
CA VAL A 182 -1.92 -12.13 -11.86
C VAL A 182 -2.52 -11.04 -12.76
N PHE A 183 -1.67 -10.21 -13.40
CA PHE A 183 -2.07 -9.16 -14.32
C PHE A 183 -2.08 -9.61 -15.80
N SER A 184 -1.65 -10.84 -16.13
CA SER A 184 -1.43 -11.28 -17.51
C SER A 184 -2.68 -11.22 -18.42
N ASN A 185 -3.88 -11.34 -17.86
CA ASN A 185 -5.13 -11.35 -18.61
C ASN A 185 -5.90 -10.01 -18.51
N ILE A 186 -5.24 -8.95 -18.09
CA ILE A 186 -5.85 -7.63 -17.98
C ILE A 186 -5.48 -6.79 -19.19
N ASN A 187 -6.48 -6.42 -19.99
CA ASN A 187 -6.33 -5.57 -21.18
C ASN A 187 -6.64 -4.09 -20.87
N GLU A 188 -7.32 -3.80 -19.77
CA GLU A 188 -7.69 -2.44 -19.36
C GLU A 188 -6.49 -1.71 -18.76
N LYS A 189 -6.37 -0.42 -19.14
CA LYS A 189 -5.30 0.44 -18.61
C LYS A 189 -5.69 1.11 -17.30
N VAL A 190 -6.97 1.39 -17.08
CA VAL A 190 -7.48 2.12 -15.90
C VAL A 190 -8.42 1.22 -15.13
N PHE A 191 -7.97 0.70 -14.00
CA PHE A 191 -8.78 -0.16 -13.13
C PHE A 191 -8.24 -0.18 -11.71
N SER A 192 -9.13 -0.47 -10.75
CA SER A 192 -8.78 -0.69 -9.36
C SER A 192 -8.14 -2.07 -9.14
N ILE A 193 -7.20 -2.18 -8.22
CA ILE A 193 -6.62 -3.46 -7.78
C ILE A 193 -7.70 -4.43 -7.27
N ASN A 194 -8.85 -3.92 -6.84
CA ASN A 194 -10.01 -4.72 -6.45
C ASN A 194 -10.41 -5.72 -7.53
N ARG A 195 -10.27 -5.38 -8.82
CA ARG A 195 -10.55 -6.30 -9.92
C ARG A 195 -9.70 -7.57 -9.85
N ILE A 196 -8.42 -7.44 -9.54
CA ILE A 196 -7.52 -8.59 -9.35
C ILE A 196 -7.96 -9.39 -8.12
N TRP A 197 -8.26 -8.69 -7.02
CA TRP A 197 -8.71 -9.34 -5.80
C TRP A 197 -10.03 -10.08 -6.00
N ASP A 198 -11.01 -9.49 -6.70
CA ASP A 198 -12.29 -10.13 -6.97
C ASP A 198 -12.13 -11.42 -7.81
N GLN A 199 -11.25 -11.42 -8.83
CA GLN A 199 -10.90 -12.62 -9.59
C GLN A 199 -10.26 -13.71 -8.71
N LEU A 200 -9.37 -13.31 -7.79
CA LEU A 200 -8.74 -14.25 -6.86
C LEU A 200 -9.72 -14.76 -5.79
N ILE A 201 -10.62 -13.91 -5.32
CA ILE A 201 -11.72 -14.31 -4.39
C ILE A 201 -12.62 -15.34 -5.08
N ALA A 202 -13.07 -15.06 -6.32
CA ALA A 202 -13.94 -15.97 -7.08
C ALA A 202 -13.31 -17.36 -7.28
N SER A 203 -11.99 -17.46 -7.29
CA SER A 203 -11.24 -18.72 -7.43
C SER A 203 -10.72 -19.28 -6.08
N ASN A 204 -11.08 -18.69 -4.93
CA ASN A 204 -10.58 -19.03 -3.59
C ASN A 204 -9.05 -18.98 -3.50
N LYS A 205 -8.43 -17.94 -4.10
CA LYS A 205 -6.98 -17.77 -4.17
C LYS A 205 -6.47 -16.46 -3.59
N LEU A 206 -7.34 -15.62 -3.00
CA LEU A 206 -6.93 -14.44 -2.25
C LEU A 206 -6.77 -14.80 -0.79
N TYR A 207 -5.58 -14.63 -0.26
CA TYR A 207 -5.24 -14.93 1.12
C TYR A 207 -4.81 -13.68 1.87
N ALA A 208 -4.95 -13.71 3.19
CA ALA A 208 -4.41 -12.67 4.06
C ALA A 208 -3.80 -13.24 5.33
N ILE A 209 -2.97 -12.40 5.94
CA ILE A 209 -2.54 -12.51 7.33
C ILE A 209 -3.21 -11.39 8.10
N GLU A 210 -3.79 -11.69 9.26
CA GLU A 210 -4.32 -10.69 10.18
C GLU A 210 -3.18 -10.03 10.95
N SER A 211 -3.14 -8.70 10.91
CA SER A 211 -2.26 -7.88 11.75
C SER A 211 -2.87 -7.69 13.13
N ASN A 212 -2.03 -7.80 14.15
CA ASN A 212 -2.40 -7.49 15.53
C ASN A 212 -2.01 -6.05 15.96
N ILE A 213 -1.50 -5.25 15.04
CA ILE A 213 -1.02 -3.89 15.28
C ILE A 213 -2.16 -2.89 15.13
N ASP A 214 -2.21 -1.88 15.99
CA ASP A 214 -3.13 -0.75 15.83
C ASP A 214 -2.91 -0.07 14.47
N PHE A 215 -3.98 0.01 13.69
CA PHE A 215 -3.93 0.53 12.33
C PHE A 215 -4.05 2.05 12.32
N LEU A 216 -2.93 2.72 12.12
CA LEU A 216 -2.83 4.17 11.99
C LEU A 216 -2.70 4.55 10.51
N HIS A 217 -3.77 5.08 9.95
CA HIS A 217 -3.86 5.40 8.52
C HIS A 217 -4.38 6.83 8.32
N VAL A 218 -3.72 7.60 7.47
CA VAL A 218 -4.11 8.97 7.16
C VAL A 218 -5.23 8.95 6.11
N SER A 219 -6.48 8.74 6.55
CA SER A 219 -7.65 8.58 5.67
C SER A 219 -8.30 9.91 5.26
N THR A 220 -8.48 10.81 6.23
CA THR A 220 -9.17 12.10 6.07
C THR A 220 -8.38 13.23 6.75
N LEU A 221 -8.80 14.49 6.51
CA LEU A 221 -8.20 15.66 7.16
C LEU A 221 -8.32 15.60 8.69
N ASP A 222 -9.47 15.16 9.21
CA ASP A 222 -9.70 15.11 10.66
C ASP A 222 -8.88 14.01 11.32
N ILE A 223 -8.76 12.84 10.68
CA ILE A 223 -7.87 11.77 11.13
C ILE A 223 -6.42 12.23 11.10
N TYR A 224 -5.99 12.92 10.03
CA TYR A 224 -4.64 13.48 9.95
C TYR A 224 -4.35 14.44 11.11
N LYS A 225 -5.24 15.42 11.38
CA LYS A 225 -5.12 16.34 12.51
C LYS A 225 -5.07 15.61 13.86
N SER A 226 -5.87 14.56 14.02
CA SER A 226 -5.89 13.76 15.24
C SER A 226 -4.60 12.96 15.44
N LEU A 227 -4.02 12.41 14.36
CA LEU A 227 -2.73 11.72 14.40
C LEU A 227 -1.57 12.66 14.74
N LEU A 228 -1.60 13.92 14.26
CA LEU A 228 -0.61 14.93 14.62
C LEU A 228 -0.57 15.22 16.14
N LYS A 229 -1.73 15.16 16.82
CA LYS A 229 -1.83 15.38 18.28
C LYS A 229 -1.29 14.20 19.09
N LYS A 230 -1.15 13.02 18.50
CA LYS A 230 -0.72 11.79 19.22
C LYS A 230 0.77 11.72 19.55
N ASN A 231 1.60 12.73 19.23
CA ASN A 231 3.05 12.68 19.42
C ASN A 231 3.66 11.33 19.01
N LEU A 232 3.30 10.85 17.82
CA LEU A 232 3.78 9.59 17.29
C LEU A 232 5.30 9.70 17.06
N ASN A 233 6.10 9.14 17.97
CA ASN A 233 7.51 8.89 17.72
C ASN A 233 7.60 7.76 16.70
N VAL A 234 7.61 8.11 15.41
CA VAL A 234 7.87 7.18 14.30
C VAL A 234 9.37 6.85 14.35
N LYS A 235 9.76 5.87 15.21
CA LYS A 235 11.12 5.35 15.28
C LYS A 235 11.25 4.06 14.47
#